data_da703086d0604c532d91620db4d767b1
#
_entry.id   da703086d0604c532d91620db4d767b1
#
_cell.length_a   1.000
_cell.length_b   1.000
_cell.length_c   1.000
_cell.angle_alpha   90.00
_cell.angle_beta   90.00
_cell.angle_gamma   90.00
#
_symmetry.space_group_name_H-M   'P 1'
#
loop_
_entity.id
_entity.type
_entity.pdbx_description
1 polymer ?
#
loop_
_entity_poly.entity_id
_entity_poly.type
_entity_poly.pdbx_seq_one_letter_code
_entity_poly.pdbx_strand_id
1 'polypeptide(L)'
;MADNNSSPKQYNADSIEVLSGLDPVKKRPGMYTETTRPNHLAQEVIDNSVDEALAGHASKIDVVLYEDGSLSVADNGRGMPVDIHSEEGVPGVELILSKLHAGGKFSNENYNFSGGLHGVGVSVVNALTTKLEILIKRDGKLHKIAFADGFKTEDLHVIDSVGKRNTGTELRFWPDAQYFDTVKFSVSRLRHILRA
;
A
#
# COMPACT_ATOMS: atom_id res chain seq x y z
N MET A 1 -21.42 45.80 21.17
CA MET A 1 -22.18 44.61 21.50
C MET A 1 -22.23 43.77 20.24
N ALA A 2 -21.45 42.73 20.16
CA ALA A 2 -21.40 41.84 18.99
C ALA A 2 -22.25 40.62 19.34
N ASP A 3 -23.37 40.47 18.64
CA ASP A 3 -24.27 39.33 18.75
C ASP A 3 -23.56 38.05 18.25
N ASN A 4 -23.11 37.26 19.18
CA ASN A 4 -22.56 35.93 18.93
C ASN A 4 -23.70 34.89 18.96
N ASN A 5 -24.60 34.97 17.96
CA ASN A 5 -25.73 34.04 17.84
C ASN A 5 -25.33 32.88 16.89
N SER A 6 -24.38 32.05 17.30
CA SER A 6 -24.15 30.78 16.65
C SER A 6 -25.14 29.74 17.21
N SER A 7 -26.30 29.62 16.54
CA SER A 7 -27.20 28.49 16.78
C SER A 7 -26.42 27.16 16.70
N PRO A 8 -26.63 26.22 17.64
CA PRO A 8 -25.96 24.91 17.56
C PRO A 8 -26.32 24.27 16.22
N LYS A 9 -25.30 23.87 15.44
CA LYS A 9 -25.50 23.15 14.16
C LYS A 9 -26.36 21.93 14.46
N GLN A 10 -27.58 21.92 13.94
CA GLN A 10 -28.52 20.84 14.13
C GLN A 10 -27.95 19.58 13.44
N TYR A 11 -27.78 18.50 14.19
CA TYR A 11 -27.34 17.22 13.64
C TYR A 11 -28.47 16.65 12.78
N ASN A 12 -28.28 16.66 11.46
CA ASN A 12 -29.23 16.17 10.47
C ASN A 12 -28.49 15.35 9.38
N ALA A 13 -29.21 14.86 8.39
CA ALA A 13 -28.63 14.06 7.29
C ALA A 13 -27.51 14.80 6.54
N ASP A 14 -27.63 16.13 6.38
CA ASP A 14 -26.61 16.94 5.68
C ASP A 14 -25.31 17.10 6.49
N SER A 15 -25.33 16.75 7.78
CA SER A 15 -24.14 16.72 8.63
C SER A 15 -23.34 15.42 8.49
N ILE A 16 -23.86 14.42 7.77
CA ILE A 16 -23.19 13.13 7.51
C ILE A 16 -22.26 13.29 6.31
N GLU A 17 -20.95 13.17 6.57
CA GLU A 17 -19.94 13.23 5.52
C GLU A 17 -19.74 11.83 4.93
N VAL A 18 -19.82 11.70 3.60
CA VAL A 18 -19.54 10.49 2.86
C VAL A 18 -18.13 10.59 2.29
N LEU A 19 -17.24 9.69 2.72
CA LEU A 19 -15.86 9.61 2.26
C LEU A 19 -15.73 8.57 1.16
N SER A 20 -14.85 8.80 0.19
CA SER A 20 -14.58 7.89 -0.93
C SER A 20 -13.09 7.57 -1.08
N GLY A 21 -12.78 6.50 -1.80
CA GLY A 21 -11.40 6.12 -2.11
C GLY A 21 -10.54 5.93 -0.86
N LEU A 22 -9.43 6.67 -0.76
CA LEU A 22 -8.49 6.64 0.36
C LEU A 22 -8.73 7.74 1.41
N ASP A 23 -9.72 8.59 1.25
CA ASP A 23 -10.04 9.67 2.19
C ASP A 23 -10.35 9.18 3.61
N PRO A 24 -11.03 8.04 3.82
CA PRO A 24 -11.24 7.49 5.16
C PRO A 24 -9.93 7.23 5.91
N VAL A 25 -8.92 6.72 5.21
CA VAL A 25 -7.59 6.43 5.78
C VAL A 25 -6.89 7.72 6.19
N LYS A 26 -6.86 8.72 5.31
CA LYS A 26 -6.24 10.02 5.56
C LYS A 26 -6.90 10.76 6.71
N LYS A 27 -8.23 10.68 6.79
CA LYS A 27 -9.01 11.38 7.82
C LYS A 27 -8.90 10.72 9.20
N ARG A 28 -8.76 9.41 9.25
CA ARG A 28 -8.70 8.61 10.47
C ARG A 28 -7.60 7.54 10.40
N PRO A 29 -6.31 7.91 10.26
CA PRO A 29 -5.23 6.95 10.06
C PRO A 29 -5.11 5.93 11.20
N GLY A 30 -5.37 6.33 12.44
CA GLY A 30 -5.35 5.43 13.60
C GLY A 30 -6.40 4.32 13.60
N MET A 31 -7.39 4.33 12.69
CA MET A 31 -8.32 3.21 12.48
C MET A 31 -7.70 2.11 11.59
N TYR A 32 -6.64 2.42 10.85
CA TYR A 32 -6.05 1.53 9.85
C TYR A 32 -4.62 1.12 10.17
N THR A 33 -3.89 1.94 10.93
CA THR A 33 -2.48 1.70 11.25
C THR A 33 -2.10 2.32 12.60
N GLU A 34 -0.95 1.89 13.14
CA GLU A 34 -0.30 2.56 14.26
C GLU A 34 0.31 3.88 13.75
N THR A 35 0.01 5.00 14.42
CA THR A 35 0.47 6.34 14.03
C THR A 35 1.71 6.83 14.77
N THR A 36 2.20 6.08 15.76
CA THR A 36 3.44 6.44 16.47
C THR A 36 4.65 6.40 15.53
N ARG A 37 4.73 5.35 14.69
CA ARG A 37 5.81 5.12 13.71
C ARG A 37 5.30 4.37 12.50
N PRO A 38 5.97 4.48 11.33
CA PRO A 38 5.53 3.81 10.10
C PRO A 38 5.87 2.30 10.04
N ASN A 39 6.27 1.68 11.15
CA ASN A 39 6.64 0.26 11.15
C ASN A 39 5.50 -0.66 10.72
N HIS A 40 4.25 -0.32 11.05
CA HIS A 40 3.10 -1.11 10.62
C HIS A 40 2.86 -1.01 9.10
N LEU A 41 3.16 0.14 8.46
CA LEU A 41 3.15 0.23 7.00
C LEU A 41 4.17 -0.72 6.37
N ALA A 42 5.37 -0.81 6.95
CA ALA A 42 6.38 -1.76 6.49
C ALA A 42 5.90 -3.21 6.65
N GLN A 43 5.22 -3.53 7.76
CA GLN A 43 4.64 -4.85 7.98
C GLN A 43 3.62 -5.20 6.89
N GLU A 44 2.70 -4.30 6.55
CA GLU A 44 1.70 -4.54 5.51
C GLU A 44 2.33 -4.86 4.13
N VAL A 45 3.43 -4.19 3.79
CA VAL A 45 4.15 -4.48 2.54
C VAL A 45 4.90 -5.80 2.63
N ILE A 46 5.53 -6.11 3.77
CA ILE A 46 6.22 -7.40 4.02
C ILE A 46 5.22 -8.54 3.96
N ASP A 47 4.07 -8.42 4.63
CA ASP A 47 3.03 -9.44 4.66
C ASP A 47 2.51 -9.77 3.25
N ASN A 48 2.45 -8.76 2.37
CA ASN A 48 2.10 -8.98 0.97
C ASN A 48 3.11 -9.88 0.23
N SER A 49 4.41 -9.69 0.48
CA SER A 49 5.48 -10.54 -0.07
C SER A 49 5.52 -11.92 0.60
N VAL A 50 5.20 -11.99 1.91
CA VAL A 50 5.08 -13.26 2.66
C VAL A 50 3.93 -14.10 2.12
N ASP A 51 2.79 -13.49 1.75
CA ASP A 51 1.69 -14.21 1.13
C ASP A 51 2.10 -14.86 -0.21
N GLU A 52 2.92 -14.18 -1.04
CA GLU A 52 3.50 -14.78 -2.25
C GLU A 52 4.42 -15.98 -1.91
N ALA A 53 5.16 -15.91 -0.81
CA ALA A 53 6.01 -17.01 -0.35
C ALA A 53 5.19 -18.19 0.18
N LEU A 54 4.16 -17.93 1.00
CA LEU A 54 3.25 -18.95 1.52
C LEU A 54 2.46 -19.65 0.41
N ALA A 55 2.11 -18.91 -0.66
CA ALA A 55 1.51 -19.47 -1.86
C ALA A 55 2.50 -20.26 -2.74
N GLY A 56 3.78 -20.34 -2.36
CA GLY A 56 4.82 -21.08 -3.07
C GLY A 56 5.39 -20.36 -4.29
N HIS A 57 5.13 -19.07 -4.46
CA HIS A 57 5.56 -18.29 -5.62
C HIS A 57 6.83 -17.47 -5.37
N ALA A 58 7.13 -17.12 -4.13
CA ALA A 58 8.35 -16.41 -3.75
C ALA A 58 9.25 -17.27 -2.86
N SER A 59 10.55 -17.11 -2.99
CA SER A 59 11.57 -17.76 -2.16
C SER A 59 12.56 -16.79 -1.55
N LYS A 60 12.42 -15.50 -1.88
CA LYS A 60 13.30 -14.44 -1.41
C LYS A 60 12.50 -13.15 -1.21
N ILE A 61 12.72 -12.51 -0.06
CA ILE A 61 12.19 -11.20 0.29
C ILE A 61 13.34 -10.35 0.81
N ASP A 62 13.59 -9.21 0.18
CA ASP A 62 14.59 -8.23 0.59
C ASP A 62 13.89 -6.99 1.18
N VAL A 63 14.33 -6.54 2.35
CA VAL A 63 13.82 -5.31 2.99
C VAL A 63 14.99 -4.36 3.17
N VAL A 64 14.89 -3.16 2.60
CA VAL A 64 15.93 -2.14 2.63
C VAL A 64 15.41 -0.85 3.23
N LEU A 65 16.04 -0.39 4.30
CA LEU A 65 15.82 0.93 4.88
C LEU A 65 16.90 1.89 4.36
N TYR A 66 16.49 2.95 3.69
CA TYR A 66 17.38 3.94 3.08
C TYR A 66 17.67 5.11 4.01
N GLU A 67 18.77 5.82 3.73
CA GLU A 67 19.18 7.01 4.49
C GLU A 67 18.18 8.17 4.37
N ASP A 68 17.45 8.24 3.26
CA ASP A 68 16.39 9.24 3.03
C ASP A 68 15.10 8.96 3.82
N GLY A 69 15.10 7.93 4.67
CA GLY A 69 13.94 7.53 5.48
C GLY A 69 12.90 6.71 4.74
N SER A 70 13.11 6.39 3.45
CA SER A 70 12.23 5.47 2.72
C SER A 70 12.57 4.01 3.06
N LEU A 71 11.60 3.12 2.80
CA LEU A 71 11.78 1.68 2.92
C LEU A 71 11.31 0.99 1.65
N SER A 72 12.07 0.00 1.17
CA SER A 72 11.61 -0.88 0.11
C SER A 72 11.47 -2.32 0.58
N VAL A 73 10.51 -3.01 0.00
CA VAL A 73 10.35 -4.47 0.09
C VAL A 73 10.32 -5.02 -1.32
N ALA A 74 11.17 -5.99 -1.59
CA ALA A 74 11.24 -6.67 -2.88
C ALA A 74 11.09 -8.17 -2.70
N ASP A 75 10.27 -8.80 -3.54
CA ASP A 75 10.13 -10.25 -3.62
C ASP A 75 10.46 -10.77 -5.03
N ASN A 76 10.68 -12.07 -5.13
CA ASN A 76 10.83 -12.78 -6.40
C ASN A 76 9.61 -13.63 -6.76
N GLY A 77 8.42 -13.20 -6.33
CA GLY A 77 7.14 -13.84 -6.62
C GLY A 77 6.67 -13.64 -8.06
N ARG A 78 5.36 -13.78 -8.28
CA ARG A 78 4.76 -13.65 -9.64
C ARG A 78 4.79 -12.22 -10.20
N GLY A 79 4.98 -11.23 -9.36
CA GLY A 79 4.76 -9.82 -9.66
C GLY A 79 3.28 -9.43 -9.59
N MET A 80 2.97 -8.22 -9.10
CA MET A 80 1.61 -7.71 -9.07
C MET A 80 0.97 -7.71 -10.47
N PRO A 81 -0.38 -7.88 -10.57
CA PRO A 81 -1.07 -7.93 -11.86
C PRO A 81 -0.95 -6.59 -12.61
N VAL A 82 -0.49 -6.66 -13.86
CA VAL A 82 -0.29 -5.51 -14.76
C VAL A 82 -1.34 -5.42 -15.85
N ASP A 83 -2.15 -6.46 -15.99
CA ASP A 83 -3.28 -6.54 -16.91
C ASP A 83 -4.43 -5.62 -16.47
N ILE A 84 -5.23 -5.20 -17.44
CA ILE A 84 -6.39 -4.33 -17.20
C ILE A 84 -7.54 -5.15 -16.62
N HIS A 85 -8.08 -4.68 -15.48
CA HIS A 85 -9.27 -5.28 -14.88
C HIS A 85 -10.49 -5.00 -15.75
N SER A 86 -11.25 -6.06 -16.09
CA SER A 86 -12.31 -6.00 -17.10
C SER A 86 -13.46 -5.03 -16.76
N GLU A 87 -13.80 -4.89 -15.49
CA GLU A 87 -14.91 -4.01 -15.04
C GLU A 87 -14.42 -2.59 -14.70
N GLU A 88 -13.21 -2.47 -14.13
CA GLU A 88 -12.71 -1.20 -13.61
C GLU A 88 -11.89 -0.42 -14.65
N GLY A 89 -11.43 -1.08 -15.72
CA GLY A 89 -10.73 -0.45 -16.83
C GLY A 89 -9.32 0.08 -16.51
N VAL A 90 -8.75 -0.31 -15.36
CA VAL A 90 -7.40 0.09 -14.91
C VAL A 90 -6.54 -1.13 -14.59
N PRO A 91 -5.20 -1.00 -14.57
CA PRO A 91 -4.32 -2.11 -14.20
C PRO A 91 -4.61 -2.65 -12.80
N GLY A 92 -4.48 -3.97 -12.61
CA GLY A 92 -4.73 -4.60 -11.32
C GLY A 92 -3.91 -4.00 -10.18
N VAL A 93 -2.63 -3.66 -10.40
CA VAL A 93 -1.78 -2.99 -9.42
C VAL A 93 -2.34 -1.62 -9.01
N GLU A 94 -2.90 -0.86 -9.93
CA GLU A 94 -3.53 0.43 -9.62
C GLU A 94 -4.76 0.26 -8.71
N LEU A 95 -5.60 -0.73 -8.98
CA LEU A 95 -6.74 -1.05 -8.12
C LEU A 95 -6.32 -1.39 -6.70
N ILE A 96 -5.34 -2.28 -6.56
CA ILE A 96 -4.82 -2.73 -5.26
C ILE A 96 -4.33 -1.54 -4.42
N LEU A 97 -3.78 -0.51 -5.06
CA LEU A 97 -3.20 0.64 -4.39
C LEU A 97 -4.17 1.80 -4.17
N SER A 98 -5.19 1.95 -5.02
CA SER A 98 -6.09 3.12 -5.00
C SER A 98 -7.44 2.85 -4.36
N LYS A 99 -7.81 1.58 -4.16
CA LYS A 99 -9.09 1.21 -3.55
C LYS A 99 -8.90 0.38 -2.29
N LEU A 100 -9.62 0.75 -1.22
CA LEU A 100 -9.77 -0.10 -0.05
C LEU A 100 -10.53 -1.36 -0.45
N HIS A 101 -10.17 -2.50 0.16
CA HIS A 101 -10.79 -3.80 -0.10
C HIS A 101 -10.68 -4.30 -1.55
N ALA A 102 -9.71 -3.81 -2.32
CA ALA A 102 -9.35 -4.37 -3.61
C ALA A 102 -8.13 -5.31 -3.44
N GLY A 103 -8.23 -6.54 -3.93
CA GLY A 103 -7.12 -7.49 -3.91
C GLY A 103 -7.55 -8.93 -4.10
N GLY A 104 -6.65 -9.76 -4.62
CA GLY A 104 -6.86 -11.19 -4.85
C GLY A 104 -7.11 -12.03 -3.59
N LYS A 105 -6.88 -11.45 -2.41
CA LYS A 105 -7.10 -12.08 -1.09
C LYS A 105 -8.59 -12.30 -0.75
N PHE A 106 -9.50 -11.64 -1.47
CA PHE A 106 -10.95 -11.82 -1.33
C PHE A 106 -11.49 -13.01 -2.15
N SER A 107 -10.66 -13.62 -3.02
CA SER A 107 -11.03 -14.84 -3.74
C SER A 107 -10.27 -16.03 -3.14
N ASN A 108 -11.02 -17.06 -2.71
CA ASN A 108 -10.49 -18.32 -2.17
C ASN A 108 -9.62 -19.11 -3.18
N GLU A 109 -9.60 -18.69 -4.47
CA GLU A 109 -8.88 -19.38 -5.53
C GLU A 109 -7.38 -19.04 -5.58
N ASN A 110 -6.98 -17.87 -5.07
CA ASN A 110 -5.61 -17.37 -5.20
C ASN A 110 -4.75 -17.52 -3.94
N TYR A 111 -5.38 -17.57 -2.76
CA TYR A 111 -4.66 -17.68 -1.48
C TYR A 111 -5.46 -18.54 -0.50
N ASN A 112 -4.91 -19.70 -0.12
CA ASN A 112 -5.48 -20.57 0.92
C ASN A 112 -5.22 -20.07 2.34
N PHE A 113 -4.16 -19.26 2.51
CA PHE A 113 -3.79 -18.60 3.76
C PHE A 113 -3.29 -17.18 3.43
N SER A 114 -3.64 -16.20 4.25
CA SER A 114 -3.17 -14.82 4.14
C SER A 114 -2.62 -14.37 5.50
N GLY A 115 -1.38 -13.85 5.51
CA GLY A 115 -0.77 -13.25 6.69
C GLY A 115 -1.40 -11.89 7.04
N GLY A 116 -1.93 -11.19 6.03
CA GLY A 116 -2.63 -9.92 6.21
C GLY A 116 -4.11 -10.14 6.53
N LEU A 117 -4.52 -9.84 7.76
CA LEU A 117 -5.89 -10.09 8.26
C LEU A 117 -6.98 -9.20 7.64
N HIS A 118 -6.65 -8.10 6.96
CA HIS A 118 -7.61 -7.04 6.65
C HIS A 118 -7.77 -6.71 5.15
N GLY A 119 -6.88 -7.18 4.27
CA GLY A 119 -6.96 -6.94 2.81
C GLY A 119 -6.92 -5.46 2.38
N VAL A 120 -6.49 -4.57 3.27
CA VAL A 120 -6.47 -3.11 3.06
C VAL A 120 -5.06 -2.54 3.07
N GLY A 121 -4.04 -3.34 3.39
CA GLY A 121 -2.70 -2.92 3.77
C GLY A 121 -1.99 -2.01 2.78
N VAL A 122 -1.85 -2.43 1.53
CA VAL A 122 -1.01 -1.68 0.56
C VAL A 122 -1.68 -0.36 0.13
N SER A 123 -3.01 -0.30 0.08
CA SER A 123 -3.74 0.94 -0.18
C SER A 123 -3.62 1.93 1.00
N VAL A 124 -3.56 1.42 2.24
CA VAL A 124 -3.27 2.23 3.43
C VAL A 124 -1.84 2.78 3.37
N VAL A 125 -0.87 1.98 2.93
CA VAL A 125 0.51 2.48 2.70
C VAL A 125 0.52 3.63 1.71
N ASN A 126 -0.17 3.47 0.56
CA ASN A 126 -0.27 4.54 -0.44
C ASN A 126 -0.92 5.81 0.12
N ALA A 127 -1.99 5.68 0.91
CA ALA A 127 -2.70 6.82 1.47
C ALA A 127 -1.86 7.67 2.45
N LEU A 128 -0.91 7.04 3.16
CA LEU A 128 -0.16 7.65 4.28
C LEU A 128 1.32 7.91 3.94
N THR A 129 1.63 8.03 2.66
CA THR A 129 3.00 8.26 2.15
C THR A 129 3.02 9.45 1.20
N THR A 130 4.08 10.25 1.28
CA THR A 130 4.29 11.38 0.35
C THR A 130 4.64 10.88 -1.05
N LYS A 131 5.25 9.70 -1.15
CA LYS A 131 5.63 9.07 -2.41
C LYS A 131 5.62 7.55 -2.27
N LEU A 132 5.20 6.87 -3.33
CA LEU A 132 5.25 5.42 -3.44
C LEU A 132 5.58 5.05 -4.88
N GLU A 133 6.59 4.18 -5.06
CA GLU A 133 7.03 3.68 -6.36
C GLU A 133 6.98 2.16 -6.36
N ILE A 134 6.53 1.58 -7.46
CA ILE A 134 6.49 0.14 -7.64
C ILE A 134 7.15 -0.24 -8.94
N LEU A 135 8.04 -1.21 -8.84
CA LEU A 135 8.65 -1.91 -9.96
C LEU A 135 8.11 -3.33 -10.01
N ILE A 136 7.62 -3.75 -11.18
CA ILE A 136 7.03 -5.08 -11.35
C ILE A 136 7.73 -5.78 -12.51
N LYS A 137 8.37 -6.91 -12.21
CA LYS A 137 8.93 -7.82 -13.20
C LYS A 137 7.89 -8.87 -13.52
N ARG A 138 7.33 -8.80 -14.72
CA ARG A 138 6.27 -9.73 -15.16
C ARG A 138 6.30 -9.86 -16.69
N ASP A 139 6.08 -11.07 -17.20
CA ASP A 139 5.97 -11.37 -18.62
C ASP A 139 7.16 -10.91 -19.46
N GLY A 140 8.37 -10.98 -18.88
CA GLY A 140 9.62 -10.58 -19.53
C GLY A 140 9.84 -9.06 -19.62
N LYS A 141 9.07 -8.29 -18.88
CA LYS A 141 9.11 -6.82 -18.83
C LYS A 141 9.29 -6.31 -17.41
N LEU A 142 9.97 -5.17 -17.29
CA LEU A 142 10.02 -4.37 -16.07
C LEU A 142 9.04 -3.21 -16.23
N HIS A 143 8.01 -3.21 -15.41
CA HIS A 143 6.99 -2.16 -15.36
C HIS A 143 7.25 -1.23 -14.17
N LYS A 144 6.82 0.03 -14.32
CA LYS A 144 6.82 1.03 -13.25
C LYS A 144 5.46 1.72 -13.16
N ILE A 145 5.04 2.03 -11.92
CA ILE A 145 3.90 2.90 -11.59
C ILE A 145 4.27 3.68 -10.34
N ALA A 146 3.82 4.93 -10.21
CA ALA A 146 4.10 5.75 -9.04
C ALA A 146 2.90 6.55 -8.56
N PHE A 147 2.92 6.84 -7.25
CA PHE A 147 1.90 7.60 -6.55
C PHE A 147 2.53 8.65 -5.65
N ALA A 148 1.79 9.71 -5.37
CA ALA A 148 2.11 10.69 -4.35
C ALA A 148 0.83 11.05 -3.60
N ASP A 149 0.91 11.09 -2.27
CA ASP A 149 -0.23 11.42 -1.41
C ASP A 149 -1.50 10.60 -1.70
N GLY A 150 -1.32 9.33 -2.08
CA GLY A 150 -2.40 8.42 -2.43
C GLY A 150 -2.96 8.57 -3.84
N PHE A 151 -2.47 9.52 -4.65
CA PHE A 151 -2.90 9.75 -6.03
C PHE A 151 -1.85 9.23 -7.01
N LYS A 152 -2.30 8.63 -8.11
CA LYS A 152 -1.41 8.19 -9.18
C LYS A 152 -0.74 9.41 -9.85
N THR A 153 0.59 9.39 -9.92
CA THR A 153 1.42 10.44 -10.54
C THR A 153 2.11 9.96 -11.81
N GLU A 154 2.26 8.65 -11.99
CA GLU A 154 2.86 8.02 -13.15
C GLU A 154 2.05 6.79 -13.53
N ASP A 155 1.57 6.73 -14.77
CA ASP A 155 0.83 5.58 -15.27
C ASP A 155 1.72 4.33 -15.37
N LEU A 156 1.10 3.14 -15.25
CA LEU A 156 1.81 1.89 -15.46
C LEU A 156 2.40 1.83 -16.88
N HIS A 157 3.71 1.69 -16.99
CA HIS A 157 4.40 1.58 -18.27
C HIS A 157 5.64 0.67 -18.17
N VAL A 158 6.09 0.19 -19.29
CA VAL A 158 7.30 -0.63 -19.41
C VAL A 158 8.52 0.28 -19.46
N ILE A 159 9.48 0.06 -18.56
CA ILE A 159 10.74 0.81 -18.53
C ILE A 159 11.94 0.00 -19.04
N ASP A 160 11.84 -1.35 -19.01
CA ASP A 160 12.92 -2.23 -19.45
C ASP A 160 12.40 -3.63 -19.79
N SER A 161 13.26 -4.47 -20.31
CA SER A 161 13.04 -5.89 -20.55
C SER A 161 13.85 -6.72 -19.56
N VAL A 162 13.26 -7.80 -19.04
CA VAL A 162 13.91 -8.75 -18.13
C VAL A 162 13.77 -10.17 -18.66
N GLY A 163 14.56 -11.10 -18.13
CA GLY A 163 14.36 -12.52 -18.47
C GLY A 163 12.96 -12.98 -18.06
N LYS A 164 12.29 -13.79 -18.88
CA LYS A 164 10.91 -14.26 -18.62
C LYS A 164 10.71 -14.95 -17.26
N ARG A 165 11.76 -15.56 -16.70
CA ARG A 165 11.74 -16.19 -15.36
C ARG A 165 12.13 -15.23 -14.24
N ASN A 166 12.56 -14.03 -14.57
CA ASN A 166 12.85 -12.99 -13.58
C ASN A 166 11.55 -12.23 -13.30
N THR A 167 10.84 -12.66 -12.25
CA THR A 167 9.56 -12.08 -11.82
C THR A 167 9.67 -11.51 -10.42
N GLY A 168 8.71 -10.71 -9.99
CA GLY A 168 8.65 -10.18 -8.63
C GLY A 168 8.12 -8.75 -8.58
N THR A 169 7.93 -8.27 -7.37
CA THR A 169 7.51 -6.90 -7.08
C THR A 169 8.52 -6.23 -6.16
N GLU A 170 8.84 -4.98 -6.42
CA GLU A 170 9.53 -4.10 -5.48
C GLU A 170 8.65 -2.87 -5.23
N LEU A 171 8.31 -2.62 -3.98
CA LEU A 171 7.55 -1.45 -3.54
C LEU A 171 8.42 -0.62 -2.62
N ARG A 172 8.65 0.65 -2.96
CA ARG A 172 9.38 1.62 -2.15
C ARG A 172 8.46 2.78 -1.78
N PHE A 173 8.47 3.17 -0.51
CA PHE A 173 7.60 4.22 -0.01
C PHE A 173 8.29 5.16 0.99
N TRP A 174 7.80 6.40 1.04
CA TRP A 174 8.26 7.49 1.90
C TRP A 174 7.13 7.88 2.85
N PRO A 175 7.18 7.51 4.15
CA PRO A 175 6.13 7.85 5.11
C PRO A 175 5.91 9.36 5.20
N ASP A 176 4.64 9.78 5.31
CA ASP A 176 4.30 11.20 5.45
C ASP A 176 4.27 11.62 6.92
N ALA A 177 5.07 12.63 7.26
CA ALA A 177 5.16 13.20 8.61
C ALA A 177 3.83 13.76 9.14
N GLN A 178 2.85 14.02 8.28
CA GLN A 178 1.52 14.47 8.68
C GLN A 178 0.76 13.42 9.50
N TYR A 179 1.05 12.12 9.29
CA TYR A 179 0.27 11.02 9.86
C TYR A 179 0.97 10.29 11.01
N PHE A 180 2.26 10.57 11.25
CA PHE A 180 3.07 9.86 12.24
C PHE A 180 3.74 10.82 13.21
N ASP A 181 3.84 10.42 14.48
CA ASP A 181 4.59 11.17 15.50
C ASP A 181 6.08 11.28 15.10
N THR A 182 6.60 10.27 14.41
CA THR A 182 7.91 10.28 13.76
C THR A 182 7.91 9.37 12.54
N VAL A 183 8.54 9.81 11.44
CA VAL A 183 8.71 9.00 10.21
C VAL A 183 9.89 8.02 10.32
N LYS A 184 10.62 8.02 11.44
CA LYS A 184 11.77 7.13 11.64
C LYS A 184 11.29 5.72 11.98
N PHE A 185 11.68 4.75 11.17
CA PHE A 185 11.46 3.34 11.46
C PHE A 185 12.25 2.88 12.69
N SER A 186 11.62 2.05 13.50
CA SER A 186 12.32 1.30 14.54
C SER A 186 12.93 0.03 13.92
N VAL A 187 14.26 0.00 13.83
CA VAL A 187 15.00 -1.16 13.28
C VAL A 187 14.78 -2.42 14.12
N SER A 188 14.64 -2.28 15.46
CA SER A 188 14.36 -3.42 16.34
C SER A 188 12.99 -4.04 16.05
N ARG A 189 11.96 -3.20 15.80
CA ARG A 189 10.63 -3.68 15.41
C ARG A 189 10.65 -4.33 14.02
N LEU A 190 11.35 -3.76 13.02
CA LEU A 190 11.52 -4.39 11.72
C LEU A 190 12.18 -5.77 11.83
N ARG A 191 13.23 -5.90 12.65
CA ARG A 191 13.86 -7.19 12.90
C ARG A 191 12.93 -8.19 13.57
N HIS A 192 12.02 -7.74 14.42
CA HIS A 192 11.02 -8.60 15.06
C HIS A 192 10.02 -9.13 14.02
N ILE A 193 9.48 -8.25 13.17
CA ILE A 193 8.57 -8.60 12.07
C ILE A 193 9.21 -9.67 11.16
N LEU A 194 10.48 -9.48 10.79
CA LEU A 194 11.20 -10.41 9.89
C LEU A 194 11.58 -11.77 10.53
N ARG A 195 11.34 -11.97 11.82
CA ARG A 195 11.61 -13.23 12.55
C ARG A 195 10.34 -13.99 12.91
N ALA A 196 9.20 -13.32 12.86
CA ALA A 196 7.90 -13.92 13.15
C ALA A 196 7.42 -14.77 11.98
#